data_b491e9f9c3fc35a3bad3b586659582e2
#
_entry.id   b491e9f9c3fc35a3bad3b586659582e2
#
_cell.length_a   1.000
_cell.length_b   1.000
_cell.length_c   1.000
_cell.angle_alpha   90.00
_cell.angle_beta   90.00
_cell.angle_gamma   90.00
#
_symmetry.space_group_name_H-M   'P 1'
#
loop_
_entity.id
_entity.type
_entity.pdbx_description
1 polymer ?
#
loop_
_entity_poly.entity_id
_entity_poly.type
_entity_poly.pdbx_seq_one_letter_code
_entity_poly.pdbx_strand_id
1 'polypeptide(L)'
;MPLDGYAWSQKYGWVQDRYGVNWQLSLGRMVDVGQKYTPVLMFTGEQNGRAEEAIHFYVSVFDGSSITGIARYEKDGNDTEGHISHAQFNLGKQVVMAMDSSQSHAFTFNEAISLVVECKNQQEIDYYWDRFTAEGEEVQCGWLKDKFGVSWQIVPAVLKDLTSDPDRFPRVMQAILPMKKIDIKTLVNA
;
A
#
# COMPACT_ATOMS: atom_id res chain seq x y z
N MET A 1 -18.88 -5.18 -10.85
CA MET A 1 -20.02 -4.22 -10.93
C MET A 1 -19.98 -3.55 -12.30
N PRO A 2 -21.11 -3.48 -13.04
CA PRO A 2 -21.16 -2.79 -14.35
C PRO A 2 -20.81 -1.30 -14.21
N LEU A 3 -20.33 -0.69 -15.30
CA LEU A 3 -20.08 0.75 -15.33
C LEU A 3 -21.42 1.49 -15.50
N ASP A 4 -21.99 1.98 -14.40
CA ASP A 4 -23.31 2.61 -14.35
C ASP A 4 -23.37 3.71 -13.28
N GLY A 5 -24.53 4.38 -13.14
CA GLY A 5 -24.83 5.32 -12.05
C GLY A 5 -25.17 4.60 -10.75
N TYR A 6 -24.60 5.05 -9.64
CA TYR A 6 -24.84 4.54 -8.29
C TYR A 6 -25.14 5.70 -7.34
N ALA A 7 -25.75 5.43 -6.19
CA ALA A 7 -26.11 6.47 -5.23
C ALA A 7 -24.91 7.34 -4.79
N TRP A 8 -23.70 6.79 -4.79
CA TRP A 8 -22.46 7.46 -4.38
C TRP A 8 -21.61 8.00 -5.53
N SER A 9 -21.95 7.68 -6.80
CA SER A 9 -21.16 8.12 -7.96
C SER A 9 -22.05 8.21 -9.20
N GLN A 10 -21.88 9.29 -9.96
CA GLN A 10 -22.57 9.45 -11.25
C GLN A 10 -22.22 8.35 -12.25
N LYS A 11 -21.00 7.81 -12.17
CA LYS A 11 -20.53 6.71 -12.99
C LYS A 11 -19.43 5.96 -12.25
N TYR A 12 -19.69 4.68 -11.95
CA TYR A 12 -18.75 3.82 -11.26
C TYR A 12 -18.82 2.42 -11.89
N GLY A 13 -17.71 1.70 -11.84
CA GLY A 13 -17.66 0.29 -12.22
C GLY A 13 -16.50 -0.41 -11.55
N TRP A 14 -16.63 -1.71 -11.36
CA TRP A 14 -15.57 -2.56 -10.82
C TRP A 14 -15.33 -3.71 -11.78
N VAL A 15 -14.10 -3.80 -12.29
CA VAL A 15 -13.69 -4.78 -13.30
C VAL A 15 -12.38 -5.42 -12.87
N GLN A 16 -12.15 -6.65 -13.32
CA GLN A 16 -10.86 -7.31 -13.21
C GLN A 16 -10.24 -7.37 -14.61
N ASP A 17 -8.96 -7.05 -14.70
CA ASP A 17 -8.23 -7.17 -15.95
C ASP A 17 -7.76 -8.62 -16.20
N ARG A 18 -7.15 -8.86 -17.36
CA ARG A 18 -6.66 -10.18 -17.76
C ARG A 18 -5.50 -10.71 -16.89
N TYR A 19 -4.90 -9.86 -16.06
CA TYR A 19 -3.81 -10.23 -15.15
C TYR A 19 -4.30 -10.46 -13.72
N GLY A 20 -5.62 -10.32 -13.48
CA GLY A 20 -6.23 -10.52 -12.16
C GLY A 20 -6.25 -9.26 -11.30
N VAL A 21 -5.75 -8.11 -11.79
CA VAL A 21 -5.81 -6.84 -11.05
C VAL A 21 -7.22 -6.28 -11.09
N ASN A 22 -7.73 -5.90 -9.92
CA ASN A 22 -9.03 -5.29 -9.77
C ASN A 22 -8.93 -3.76 -9.93
N TRP A 23 -9.81 -3.21 -10.74
CA TRP A 23 -9.91 -1.80 -11.04
C TRP A 23 -11.28 -1.26 -10.63
N GLN A 24 -11.27 -0.21 -9.83
CA GLN A 24 -12.45 0.59 -9.55
C GLN A 24 -12.38 1.86 -10.41
N LEU A 25 -13.34 2.04 -11.29
CA LEU A 25 -13.45 3.15 -12.22
C LEU A 25 -14.51 4.12 -11.71
N SER A 26 -14.15 5.37 -11.48
CA SER A 26 -15.10 6.40 -11.02
C SER A 26 -14.97 7.66 -11.87
N LEU A 27 -16.12 8.25 -12.23
CA LEU A 27 -16.16 9.58 -12.81
C LEU A 27 -16.00 10.60 -11.69
N GLY A 28 -14.89 11.34 -11.71
CA GLY A 28 -14.59 12.37 -10.72
C GLY A 28 -13.71 13.46 -11.32
N ARG A 29 -13.56 14.56 -10.58
CA ARG A 29 -12.64 15.63 -10.96
C ARG A 29 -11.29 15.37 -10.29
N MET A 30 -10.21 15.57 -11.04
CA MET A 30 -8.85 15.44 -10.53
C MET A 30 -8.57 16.28 -9.28
N VAL A 31 -9.23 17.45 -9.19
CA VAL A 31 -9.09 18.37 -8.04
C VAL A 31 -9.62 17.78 -6.74
N ASP A 32 -10.55 16.82 -6.81
CA ASP A 32 -11.17 16.23 -5.62
C ASP A 32 -10.30 15.11 -5.02
N VAL A 33 -9.49 14.43 -5.85
CA VAL A 33 -8.63 13.31 -5.41
C VAL A 33 -7.15 13.67 -5.44
N GLY A 34 -6.74 14.55 -6.36
CA GLY A 34 -5.34 14.97 -6.51
C GLY A 34 -4.48 14.03 -7.36
N GLN A 35 -4.96 12.82 -7.67
CA GLN A 35 -4.25 11.85 -8.52
C GLN A 35 -5.22 10.99 -9.33
N LYS A 36 -4.72 10.45 -10.46
CA LYS A 36 -5.55 9.67 -11.40
C LYS A 36 -5.65 8.19 -11.01
N TYR A 37 -4.59 7.65 -10.44
CA TYR A 37 -4.51 6.26 -9.99
C TYR A 37 -4.28 6.25 -8.49
N THR A 38 -5.20 5.64 -7.75
CA THR A 38 -5.16 5.58 -6.29
C THR A 38 -5.15 4.13 -5.84
N PRO A 39 -4.14 3.67 -5.08
CA PRO A 39 -4.19 2.36 -4.46
C PRO A 39 -5.41 2.27 -3.53
N VAL A 40 -6.13 1.16 -3.59
CA VAL A 40 -7.21 0.83 -2.65
C VAL A 40 -6.81 -0.41 -1.88
N LEU A 41 -6.65 -0.28 -0.57
CA LEU A 41 -6.39 -1.40 0.34
C LEU A 41 -7.74 -1.98 0.75
N MET A 42 -8.03 -3.21 0.29
CA MET A 42 -9.28 -3.89 0.60
C MET A 42 -9.05 -5.00 1.61
N PHE A 43 -9.59 -4.80 2.79
CA PHE A 43 -9.46 -5.72 3.93
C PHE A 43 -10.56 -6.78 3.85
N THR A 44 -10.17 -8.02 3.54
CA THR A 44 -11.06 -9.15 3.32
C THR A 44 -10.69 -10.34 4.20
N GLY A 45 -11.57 -11.32 4.33
CA GLY A 45 -11.30 -12.54 5.07
C GLY A 45 -10.92 -12.24 6.53
N GLU A 46 -9.79 -12.73 6.97
CA GLU A 46 -9.28 -12.52 8.35
C GLU A 46 -8.91 -11.06 8.65
N GLN A 47 -8.68 -10.26 7.64
CA GLN A 47 -8.37 -8.84 7.79
C GLN A 47 -9.61 -7.94 7.74
N ASN A 48 -10.80 -8.48 7.44
CA ASN A 48 -12.03 -7.69 7.41
C ASN A 48 -12.30 -7.03 8.77
N GLY A 49 -12.67 -5.75 8.74
CA GLY A 49 -12.89 -4.92 9.93
C GLY A 49 -11.63 -4.23 10.47
N ARG A 50 -10.45 -4.46 9.85
CA ARG A 50 -9.19 -3.86 10.29
C ARG A 50 -8.75 -2.64 9.47
N ALA A 51 -9.56 -2.19 8.51
CA ALA A 51 -9.20 -1.04 7.69
C ALA A 51 -8.94 0.22 8.52
N GLU A 52 -9.75 0.50 9.53
CA GLU A 52 -9.57 1.67 10.39
C GLU A 52 -8.27 1.61 11.21
N GLU A 53 -7.96 0.45 11.81
CA GLU A 53 -6.71 0.23 12.53
C GLU A 53 -5.51 0.48 11.60
N ALA A 54 -5.58 -0.04 10.37
CA ALA A 54 -4.51 0.13 9.39
C ALA A 54 -4.33 1.58 8.94
N ILE A 55 -5.42 2.31 8.68
CA ILE A 55 -5.38 3.72 8.32
C ILE A 55 -4.68 4.54 9.43
N HIS A 56 -5.09 4.36 10.68
CA HIS A 56 -4.46 5.05 11.82
C HIS A 56 -3.00 4.69 11.99
N PHE A 57 -2.64 3.42 11.82
CA PHE A 57 -1.27 2.97 11.86
C PHE A 57 -0.44 3.66 10.77
N TYR A 58 -0.86 3.59 9.49
CA TYR A 58 -0.10 4.18 8.39
C TYR A 58 0.04 5.70 8.53
N VAL A 59 -1.02 6.39 8.89
CA VAL A 59 -0.95 7.85 9.13
C VAL A 59 0.01 8.20 10.27
N SER A 60 0.17 7.33 11.27
CA SER A 60 1.13 7.52 12.35
C SER A 60 2.60 7.25 11.96
N VAL A 61 2.82 6.46 10.89
CA VAL A 61 4.15 6.07 10.43
C VAL A 61 4.75 7.08 9.46
N PHE A 62 3.94 7.68 8.59
CA PHE A 62 4.41 8.61 7.57
C PHE A 62 4.18 10.06 7.96
N ASP A 63 5.25 10.85 7.98
CA ASP A 63 5.18 12.30 8.25
C ASP A 63 4.33 13.03 7.20
N GLY A 64 3.61 14.05 7.64
CA GLY A 64 2.74 14.85 6.77
C GLY A 64 1.51 14.11 6.26
N SER A 65 1.15 13.02 6.92
CA SER A 65 -0.03 12.20 6.61
C SER A 65 -1.29 12.70 7.30
N SER A 66 -2.43 12.42 6.72
CA SER A 66 -3.74 12.82 7.29
C SER A 66 -4.87 11.96 6.73
N ILE A 67 -5.92 11.80 7.53
CA ILE A 67 -7.16 11.18 7.09
C ILE A 67 -8.03 12.27 6.45
N THR A 68 -8.42 12.09 5.19
CA THR A 68 -9.23 13.03 4.44
C THR A 68 -10.73 12.78 4.64
N GLY A 69 -11.14 11.52 4.73
CA GLY A 69 -12.53 11.16 4.98
C GLY A 69 -12.69 9.67 5.27
N ILE A 70 -13.71 9.36 6.07
CA ILE A 70 -14.12 7.99 6.40
C ILE A 70 -15.64 7.91 6.25
N ALA A 71 -16.10 6.94 5.47
CA ALA A 71 -17.48 6.49 5.40
C ALA A 71 -17.57 5.06 5.95
N ARG A 72 -18.70 4.76 6.61
CA ARG A 72 -18.94 3.45 7.23
C ARG A 72 -20.17 2.80 6.65
N TYR A 73 -20.23 1.48 6.74
CA TYR A 73 -21.47 0.76 6.46
C TYR A 73 -22.51 1.08 7.53
N GLU A 74 -23.73 1.39 7.07
CA GLU A 74 -24.89 1.64 7.92
C GLU A 74 -25.54 0.31 8.33
N LYS A 75 -26.45 0.34 9.32
CA LYS A 75 -27.14 -0.81 9.88
C LYS A 75 -27.85 -1.69 8.85
N ASP A 76 -28.45 -1.06 7.84
CA ASP A 76 -29.16 -1.73 6.76
C ASP A 76 -28.33 -1.74 5.44
N GLY A 77 -27.00 -1.57 5.57
CA GLY A 77 -26.06 -1.53 4.47
C GLY A 77 -25.73 -2.92 3.90
N ASN A 78 -24.89 -2.92 2.87
CA ASN A 78 -24.53 -4.15 2.15
C ASN A 78 -23.41 -4.95 2.84
N ASP A 79 -22.93 -4.52 4.01
CA ASP A 79 -21.83 -5.15 4.74
C ASP A 79 -21.97 -4.90 6.26
N THR A 80 -20.98 -5.28 7.06
CA THR A 80 -21.00 -5.18 8.53
C THR A 80 -21.09 -3.73 9.00
N GLU A 81 -22.13 -3.41 9.77
CA GLU A 81 -22.33 -2.08 10.37
C GLU A 81 -21.07 -1.56 11.09
N GLY A 82 -20.70 -0.32 10.83
CA GLY A 82 -19.56 0.35 11.44
C GLY A 82 -18.21 0.08 10.78
N HIS A 83 -18.06 -0.98 9.97
CA HIS A 83 -16.87 -1.21 9.18
C HIS A 83 -16.68 -0.13 8.11
N ILE A 84 -15.46 0.04 7.63
CA ILE A 84 -15.13 1.07 6.64
C ILE A 84 -15.70 0.70 5.28
N SER A 85 -16.70 1.42 4.80
CA SER A 85 -17.20 1.27 3.43
C SER A 85 -16.31 1.97 2.40
N HIS A 86 -15.71 3.10 2.80
CA HIS A 86 -14.72 3.82 2.00
C HIS A 86 -13.96 4.79 2.90
N ALA A 87 -12.65 4.82 2.74
CA ALA A 87 -11.81 5.84 3.36
C ALA A 87 -10.80 6.39 2.38
N GLN A 88 -10.46 7.67 2.53
CA GLN A 88 -9.37 8.33 1.81
C GLN A 88 -8.43 8.98 2.82
N PHE A 89 -7.15 8.77 2.63
CA PHE A 89 -6.08 9.32 3.47
C PHE A 89 -4.82 9.57 2.65
N ASN A 90 -3.94 10.40 3.16
CA ASN A 90 -2.68 10.70 2.54
C ASN A 90 -1.54 10.07 3.34
N LEU A 91 -0.57 9.46 2.64
CA LEU A 91 0.73 9.08 3.17
C LEU A 91 1.76 10.03 2.53
N GLY A 92 2.10 11.10 3.25
CA GLY A 92 2.80 12.24 2.68
C GLY A 92 2.01 12.85 1.52
N LYS A 93 2.56 12.75 0.30
CA LYS A 93 1.90 13.27 -0.93
C LYS A 93 1.04 12.22 -1.67
N GLN A 94 1.14 10.96 -1.31
CA GLN A 94 0.42 9.87 -1.96
C GLN A 94 -0.98 9.73 -1.37
N VAL A 95 -2.01 9.83 -2.19
CA VAL A 95 -3.38 9.49 -1.78
C VAL A 95 -3.54 7.98 -1.80
N VAL A 96 -4.13 7.43 -0.76
CA VAL A 96 -4.47 6.02 -0.61
C VAL A 96 -5.93 5.92 -0.16
N MET A 97 -6.61 4.88 -0.60
CA MET A 97 -7.95 4.55 -0.16
C MET A 97 -7.95 3.21 0.57
N ALA A 98 -8.92 3.00 1.43
CA ALA A 98 -9.12 1.71 2.09
C ALA A 98 -10.60 1.40 2.26
N MET A 99 -10.92 0.10 2.33
CA MET A 99 -12.26 -0.39 2.62
C MET A 99 -12.20 -1.78 3.26
N ASP A 100 -13.19 -2.10 4.04
CA ASP A 100 -13.48 -3.46 4.52
C ASP A 100 -14.49 -4.15 3.59
N SER A 101 -14.45 -5.47 3.53
CA SER A 101 -15.52 -6.27 2.93
C SER A 101 -15.63 -7.64 3.60
N SER A 102 -16.83 -7.95 4.10
CA SER A 102 -17.19 -9.26 4.63
C SER A 102 -17.59 -10.27 3.54
N GLN A 103 -17.70 -9.81 2.30
CA GLN A 103 -18.03 -10.66 1.18
C GLN A 103 -16.94 -11.70 0.92
N SER A 104 -17.32 -12.87 0.42
CA SER A 104 -16.37 -13.89 0.03
C SER A 104 -15.58 -13.44 -1.20
N HIS A 105 -14.32 -13.12 -1.02
CA HIS A 105 -13.38 -12.79 -2.08
C HIS A 105 -12.38 -13.92 -2.27
N ALA A 106 -12.00 -14.20 -3.53
CA ALA A 106 -10.97 -15.18 -3.84
C ALA A 106 -9.53 -14.62 -3.69
N PHE A 107 -9.39 -13.43 -3.13
CA PHE A 107 -8.12 -12.74 -2.93
C PHE A 107 -8.02 -12.14 -1.52
N THR A 108 -6.79 -11.99 -1.09
CA THR A 108 -6.37 -11.22 0.07
C THR A 108 -5.09 -10.45 -0.28
N PHE A 109 -4.48 -9.75 0.67
CA PHE A 109 -3.17 -9.14 0.45
C PHE A 109 -2.13 -10.21 0.13
N ASN A 110 -1.28 -9.92 -0.86
CA ASN A 110 -0.17 -10.78 -1.28
C ASN A 110 0.92 -9.95 -1.95
N GLU A 111 2.02 -10.59 -2.37
CA GLU A 111 3.19 -9.94 -2.93
C GLU A 111 3.04 -9.51 -4.40
N ALA A 112 1.91 -9.81 -5.06
CA ALA A 112 1.66 -9.38 -6.43
C ALA A 112 1.55 -7.85 -6.55
N ILE A 113 1.15 -7.18 -5.45
CA ILE A 113 1.16 -5.73 -5.33
C ILE A 113 1.87 -5.36 -4.04
N SER A 114 2.80 -4.42 -4.12
CA SER A 114 3.51 -3.86 -2.98
C SER A 114 3.59 -2.35 -3.06
N LEU A 115 3.69 -1.71 -1.92
CA LEU A 115 3.95 -0.28 -1.81
C LEU A 115 5.45 -0.05 -1.56
N VAL A 116 6.04 0.91 -2.26
CA VAL A 116 7.46 1.22 -2.17
C VAL A 116 7.67 2.47 -1.34
N VAL A 117 8.57 2.38 -0.34
CA VAL A 117 9.06 3.51 0.44
C VAL A 117 10.50 3.77 0.04
N GLU A 118 10.72 4.88 -0.65
CA GLU A 118 12.06 5.31 -1.04
C GLU A 118 12.68 6.14 0.10
N CYS A 119 13.77 5.65 0.68
CA CYS A 119 14.44 6.22 1.85
C CYS A 119 15.72 6.97 1.44
N LYS A 120 15.93 8.17 1.99
CA LYS A 120 17.09 9.02 1.69
C LYS A 120 18.39 8.56 2.37
N ASN A 121 18.26 7.86 3.48
CA ASN A 121 19.40 7.44 4.32
C ASN A 121 19.06 6.19 5.14
N GLN A 122 20.06 5.63 5.83
CA GLN A 122 19.89 4.44 6.65
C GLN A 122 18.91 4.63 7.80
N GLN A 123 18.85 5.83 8.39
CA GLN A 123 17.96 6.11 9.52
C GLN A 123 16.48 6.01 9.09
N GLU A 124 16.14 6.48 7.88
CA GLU A 124 14.79 6.31 7.34
C GLU A 124 14.48 4.82 7.05
N ILE A 125 15.46 4.07 6.50
CA ILE A 125 15.29 2.60 6.31
C ILE A 125 15.02 1.93 7.65
N ASP A 126 15.86 2.19 8.66
CA ASP A 126 15.72 1.58 9.97
C ASP A 126 14.38 1.95 10.61
N TYR A 127 13.96 3.21 10.52
CA TYR A 127 12.68 3.67 11.05
C TYR A 127 11.50 2.93 10.45
N TYR A 128 11.35 2.92 9.09
CA TYR A 128 10.22 2.26 8.45
C TYR A 128 10.28 0.74 8.64
N TRP A 129 11.46 0.15 8.51
CA TRP A 129 11.65 -1.28 8.73
C TRP A 129 11.17 -1.72 10.11
N ASP A 130 11.68 -1.06 11.15
CA ASP A 130 11.37 -1.42 12.54
C ASP A 130 9.88 -1.18 12.87
N ARG A 131 9.28 -0.12 12.31
CA ARG A 131 7.84 0.17 12.52
C ARG A 131 6.94 -0.86 11.86
N PHE A 132 7.25 -1.29 10.66
CA PHE A 132 6.41 -2.25 9.93
C PHE A 132 6.63 -3.70 10.38
N THR A 133 7.84 -4.07 10.78
CA THR A 133 8.17 -5.44 11.20
C THR A 133 7.90 -5.72 12.68
N ALA A 134 7.59 -4.70 13.49
CA ALA A 134 7.33 -4.88 14.93
C ALA A 134 6.23 -5.95 15.22
N GLU A 135 5.22 -6.03 14.38
CA GLU A 135 4.15 -7.03 14.41
C GLU A 135 3.97 -7.69 13.01
N GLY A 136 4.91 -7.47 12.10
CA GLY A 136 4.91 -7.95 10.73
C GLY A 136 5.96 -9.03 10.46
N GLU A 137 6.25 -9.25 9.20
CA GLU A 137 7.18 -10.28 8.73
C GLU A 137 8.29 -9.66 7.88
N GLU A 138 9.56 -9.96 8.22
CA GLU A 138 10.71 -9.60 7.39
C GLU A 138 10.84 -10.55 6.20
N VAL A 139 10.96 -10.00 5.00
CA VAL A 139 11.25 -10.74 3.77
C VAL A 139 12.62 -10.32 3.23
N GLN A 140 13.07 -10.87 2.09
CA GLN A 140 14.38 -10.58 1.50
C GLN A 140 14.40 -9.27 0.69
N CYS A 141 15.58 -8.70 0.49
CA CYS A 141 15.84 -7.60 -0.46
C CYS A 141 15.06 -6.31 -0.16
N GLY A 142 14.84 -6.00 1.11
CA GLY A 142 14.09 -4.81 1.51
C GLY A 142 12.57 -5.00 1.52
N TRP A 143 12.07 -6.20 1.22
CA TRP A 143 10.66 -6.52 1.32
C TRP A 143 10.27 -6.90 2.74
N LEU A 144 9.05 -6.57 3.09
CA LEU A 144 8.41 -6.97 4.34
C LEU A 144 6.88 -7.06 4.15
N LYS A 145 6.21 -7.74 5.07
CA LYS A 145 4.75 -7.66 5.26
C LYS A 145 4.47 -6.99 6.58
N ASP A 146 3.53 -6.06 6.59
CA ASP A 146 3.07 -5.50 7.84
C ASP A 146 2.09 -6.44 8.56
N LYS A 147 1.63 -6.06 9.75
CA LYS A 147 0.69 -6.83 10.57
C LYS A 147 -0.69 -7.06 9.94
N PHE A 148 -0.99 -6.40 8.84
CA PHE A 148 -2.22 -6.58 8.06
C PHE A 148 -2.00 -7.47 6.84
N GLY A 149 -0.76 -7.86 6.55
CA GLY A 149 -0.37 -8.66 5.39
C GLY A 149 -0.12 -7.84 4.12
N VAL A 150 -0.12 -6.50 4.21
CA VAL A 150 0.25 -5.64 3.08
C VAL A 150 1.75 -5.71 2.86
N SER A 151 2.15 -5.93 1.61
CA SER A 151 3.56 -6.01 1.22
C SER A 151 4.15 -4.64 0.96
N TRP A 152 5.34 -4.39 1.52
CA TRP A 152 6.10 -3.17 1.38
C TRP A 152 7.51 -3.46 0.91
N GLN A 153 8.11 -2.50 0.20
CA GLN A 153 9.52 -2.48 -0.16
C GLN A 153 10.18 -1.23 0.44
N ILE A 154 11.12 -1.41 1.35
CA ILE A 154 11.88 -0.32 1.97
C ILE A 154 13.22 -0.24 1.25
N VAL A 155 13.36 0.73 0.36
CA VAL A 155 14.49 0.82 -0.57
C VAL A 155 15.23 2.16 -0.45
N PRO A 156 16.57 2.18 -0.56
CA PRO A 156 17.30 3.45 -0.55
C PRO A 156 17.19 4.17 -1.90
N ALA A 157 17.03 5.48 -1.87
CA ALA A 157 17.00 6.34 -3.05
C ALA A 157 18.25 6.16 -3.93
N VAL A 158 19.42 5.96 -3.31
CA VAL A 158 20.70 5.74 -4.00
C VAL A 158 20.72 4.45 -4.83
N LEU A 159 19.81 3.50 -4.59
CA LEU A 159 19.76 2.23 -5.32
C LEU A 159 19.63 2.44 -6.82
N LYS A 160 18.83 3.41 -7.24
CA LYS A 160 18.64 3.75 -8.66
C LYS A 160 19.96 4.14 -9.32
N ASP A 161 20.77 4.96 -8.67
CA ASP A 161 22.06 5.41 -9.21
C ASP A 161 23.06 4.24 -9.26
N LEU A 162 23.12 3.43 -8.19
CA LEU A 162 24.00 2.26 -8.10
C LEU A 162 23.69 1.21 -9.17
N THR A 163 22.42 1.03 -9.51
CA THR A 163 21.97 0.05 -10.51
C THR A 163 21.97 0.58 -11.94
N SER A 164 22.14 1.87 -12.14
CA SER A 164 22.25 2.50 -13.47
C SER A 164 23.62 2.28 -14.12
N ASP A 165 24.64 1.94 -13.34
CA ASP A 165 25.98 1.61 -13.82
C ASP A 165 26.06 0.12 -14.15
N PRO A 166 26.24 -0.27 -15.43
CA PRO A 166 26.29 -1.67 -15.86
C PRO A 166 27.42 -2.50 -15.18
N ASP A 167 28.53 -1.84 -14.82
CA ASP A 167 29.68 -2.52 -14.18
C ASP A 167 29.44 -2.72 -12.67
N ARG A 168 28.63 -1.88 -12.06
CA ARG A 168 28.26 -2.00 -10.64
C ARG A 168 27.02 -2.86 -10.41
N PHE A 169 26.08 -2.85 -11.34
CA PHE A 169 24.80 -3.55 -11.21
C PHE A 169 24.93 -5.00 -10.69
N PRO A 170 25.78 -5.88 -11.26
CA PRO A 170 25.90 -7.27 -10.79
C PRO A 170 26.36 -7.37 -9.33
N ARG A 171 27.31 -6.52 -8.91
CA ARG A 171 27.86 -6.52 -7.54
C ARG A 171 26.85 -6.01 -6.54
N VAL A 172 26.13 -4.92 -6.87
CA VAL A 172 25.03 -4.37 -6.04
C VAL A 172 23.94 -5.43 -5.87
N MET A 173 23.54 -6.12 -6.96
CA MET A 173 22.53 -7.18 -6.88
C MET A 173 23.00 -8.36 -6.01
N GLN A 174 24.26 -8.78 -6.15
CA GLN A 174 24.82 -9.82 -5.28
C GLN A 174 24.84 -9.41 -3.80
N ALA A 175 25.09 -8.13 -3.53
CA ALA A 175 25.08 -7.63 -2.16
C ALA A 175 23.66 -7.57 -1.56
N ILE A 176 22.63 -7.24 -2.36
CA ILE A 176 21.23 -7.16 -1.90
C ILE A 176 20.62 -8.53 -1.58
N LEU A 177 20.91 -9.56 -2.41
CA LEU A 177 20.25 -10.87 -2.33
C LEU A 177 20.27 -11.53 -0.93
N PRO A 178 21.35 -11.46 -0.13
CA PRO A 178 21.36 -12.03 1.22
C PRO A 178 20.71 -11.14 2.28
N MET A 179 20.42 -9.86 1.95
CA MET A 179 19.88 -8.93 2.92
C MET A 179 18.37 -9.11 3.11
N LYS A 180 17.88 -8.95 4.33
CA LYS A 180 16.50 -8.62 4.61
C LYS A 180 16.35 -7.11 4.63
N LYS A 181 16.70 -6.44 5.73
CA LYS A 181 16.83 -4.98 5.79
C LYS A 181 18.06 -4.54 5.00
N ILE A 182 17.89 -3.56 4.12
CA ILE A 182 18.97 -3.05 3.28
C ILE A 182 19.95 -2.21 4.10
N ASP A 183 21.26 -2.49 3.93
CA ASP A 183 22.36 -1.69 4.44
C ASP A 183 23.00 -0.88 3.32
N ILE A 184 22.80 0.44 3.36
CA ILE A 184 23.28 1.37 2.33
C ILE A 184 24.80 1.33 2.22
N LYS A 185 25.52 1.23 3.35
CA LYS A 185 26.98 1.23 3.35
C LYS A 185 27.53 0.02 2.58
N THR A 186 26.94 -1.12 2.75
CA THR A 186 27.31 -2.35 2.01
C THR A 186 27.05 -2.18 0.52
N LEU A 187 25.91 -1.60 0.12
CA LEU A 187 25.60 -1.37 -1.29
C LEU A 187 26.53 -0.37 -1.96
N VAL A 188 26.88 0.71 -1.28
CA VAL A 188 27.77 1.74 -1.83
C VAL A 188 29.19 1.21 -2.05
N ASN A 189 29.62 0.24 -1.25
CA ASN A 189 30.96 -0.37 -1.34
C ASN A 189 31.00 -1.59 -2.30
N ALA A 190 29.87 -2.04 -2.83
CA ALA A 190 29.78 -3.08 -3.83
C ALA A 190 30.09 -2.50 -5.24
#